data_fe631e503d307144109f07b9d3749def
#
_entry.id   fe631e503d307144109f07b9d3749def
#
_cell.length_a   1.000
_cell.length_b   1.000
_cell.length_c   1.000
_cell.angle_alpha   90.00
_cell.angle_beta   90.00
_cell.angle_gamma   90.00
#
_symmetry.space_group_name_H-M   'P 1'
#
loop_
_entity.id
_entity.type
_entity.pdbx_description
1 polymer ?
#
loop_
_entity_poly.entity_id
_entity_poly.type
_entity_poly.pdbx_seq_one_letter_code
_entity_poly.pdbx_strand_id
1 'polypeptide(L)'
;MAGLWHETNTFAVEQNDSMETIHIKRGDALLPQEHVRNFMGGFIEGANRPDVELVPALEIGFSHGGLIHAKVYEHCRSMIVDALREAKPLDGVYFAFHGAMVAETPYTDAEGELVQEARRILGDIPMVGTYDFHAIMSDLEIQSLVPFPNNTNPHIDGYERGLEAAKCLLQMLDGTIQPITHRVLV
;
A
#
# COMPACT_ATOMS: atom_id res chain seq x y z
N MET A 1 -0.97 -2.30 9.15
CA MET A 1 -0.09 -2.24 7.96
C MET A 1 -0.56 -3.27 6.95
N ALA A 2 -0.65 -2.89 5.67
CA ALA A 2 -0.98 -3.79 4.56
C ALA A 2 -0.15 -3.44 3.33
N GLY A 3 -0.09 -4.33 2.32
CA GLY A 3 0.62 -4.07 1.08
C GLY A 3 0.04 -4.86 -0.10
N LEU A 4 0.12 -4.27 -1.27
CA LEU A 4 -0.20 -4.91 -2.53
C LEU A 4 0.84 -4.45 -3.55
N TRP A 5 1.71 -5.36 -4.01
CA TRP A 5 2.89 -5.01 -4.77
C TRP A 5 2.91 -5.68 -6.14
N HIS A 6 2.81 -4.87 -7.18
CA HIS A 6 2.94 -5.32 -8.57
C HIS A 6 3.24 -4.16 -9.50
N GLU A 7 4.18 -4.36 -10.42
CA GLU A 7 4.43 -3.49 -11.57
C GLU A 7 3.94 -4.20 -12.82
N THR A 8 2.88 -3.68 -13.44
CA THR A 8 2.24 -4.33 -14.57
C THR A 8 2.84 -3.88 -15.90
N ASN A 9 3.28 -4.84 -16.70
CA ASN A 9 3.54 -4.67 -18.12
C ASN A 9 2.42 -5.34 -18.92
N THR A 10 1.49 -4.54 -19.44
CA THR A 10 0.32 -5.04 -20.19
C THR A 10 0.68 -5.73 -21.53
N PHE A 11 1.93 -5.64 -21.98
CA PHE A 11 2.45 -6.33 -23.17
C PHE A 11 3.14 -7.65 -22.83
N ALA A 12 3.30 -8.00 -21.56
CA ALA A 12 3.91 -9.27 -21.17
C ALA A 12 3.00 -10.43 -21.55
N VAL A 13 3.63 -11.53 -22.01
CA VAL A 13 2.91 -12.77 -22.40
C VAL A 13 2.45 -13.51 -21.15
N GLU A 14 3.31 -13.59 -20.14
CA GLU A 14 2.99 -14.24 -18.87
C GLU A 14 2.11 -13.32 -18.03
N GLN A 15 0.96 -13.85 -17.62
CA GLN A 15 -0.04 -13.12 -16.86
C GLN A 15 -0.24 -13.74 -15.46
N ASN A 16 -0.82 -12.98 -14.56
CA ASN A 16 -1.19 -13.44 -13.22
C ASN A 16 -2.64 -13.94 -13.25
N ASP A 17 -2.83 -15.19 -13.67
CA ASP A 17 -4.12 -15.83 -13.92
C ASP A 17 -4.57 -16.80 -12.82
N SER A 18 -3.73 -17.07 -11.84
CA SER A 18 -4.02 -17.97 -10.73
C SER A 18 -3.41 -17.49 -9.41
N MET A 19 -3.88 -18.06 -8.30
CA MET A 19 -3.35 -17.78 -6.97
C MET A 19 -1.94 -18.38 -6.75
N GLU A 20 -1.46 -19.22 -7.65
CA GLU A 20 -0.10 -19.78 -7.59
C GLU A 20 0.97 -18.75 -7.95
N THR A 21 0.58 -17.66 -8.62
CA THR A 21 1.47 -16.56 -9.02
C THR A 21 1.67 -15.50 -7.94
N ILE A 22 1.08 -15.68 -6.75
CA ILE A 22 1.15 -14.69 -5.68
C ILE A 22 2.01 -15.15 -4.51
N HIS A 23 2.61 -14.17 -3.83
CA HIS A 23 3.32 -14.35 -2.56
C HIS A 23 2.55 -13.61 -1.47
N ILE A 24 2.29 -14.29 -0.35
CA ILE A 24 1.51 -13.74 0.76
C ILE A 24 2.34 -13.79 2.04
N LYS A 25 2.44 -12.64 2.73
CA LYS A 25 2.90 -12.54 4.10
C LYS A 25 1.76 -12.08 4.99
N ARG A 26 1.57 -12.72 6.15
CA ARG A 26 0.50 -12.40 7.10
C ARG A 26 1.05 -12.17 8.50
N GLY A 27 0.42 -11.26 9.21
CA GLY A 27 0.70 -11.03 10.62
C GLY A 27 2.19 -10.79 10.86
N ASP A 28 2.74 -11.41 11.89
CA ASP A 28 4.12 -11.21 12.32
C ASP A 28 5.18 -11.52 11.24
N ALA A 29 4.83 -12.20 10.14
CA ALA A 29 5.73 -12.38 9.01
C ALA A 29 6.11 -11.07 8.29
N LEU A 30 5.39 -9.97 8.54
CA LEU A 30 5.72 -8.63 8.06
C LEU A 30 6.75 -7.92 8.95
N LEU A 31 6.85 -8.29 10.24
CA LEU A 31 7.69 -7.59 11.23
C LEU A 31 9.21 -7.73 11.00
N PRO A 32 9.76 -8.84 10.46
CA PRO A 32 11.18 -8.91 10.12
C PRO A 32 11.67 -7.83 9.14
N GLN A 33 10.76 -7.09 8.54
CA GLN A 33 11.06 -5.91 7.71
C GLN A 33 11.67 -4.74 8.51
N GLU A 34 11.59 -4.76 9.85
CA GLU A 34 12.07 -3.69 10.73
C GLU A 34 13.53 -3.27 10.48
N HIS A 35 14.38 -4.22 10.05
CA HIS A 35 15.81 -3.92 9.78
C HIS A 35 16.14 -3.90 8.29
N VAL A 36 15.14 -3.98 7.43
CA VAL A 36 15.31 -3.95 5.98
C VAL A 36 15.14 -2.51 5.48
N ARG A 37 16.12 -2.02 4.71
CA ARG A 37 16.08 -0.67 4.15
C ARG A 37 15.15 -0.61 2.92
N ASN A 38 13.85 -0.81 3.17
CA ASN A 38 12.78 -0.64 2.20
C ASN A 38 11.63 0.19 2.81
N PHE A 39 10.55 0.42 2.10
CA PHE A 39 9.39 1.18 2.56
C PHE A 39 8.83 0.67 3.89
N MET A 40 8.58 -0.64 3.99
CA MET A 40 8.01 -1.27 5.18
C MET A 40 8.95 -1.15 6.39
N GLY A 41 10.25 -1.42 6.19
CA GLY A 41 11.25 -1.28 7.26
C GLY A 41 11.36 0.14 7.78
N GLY A 42 11.35 1.13 6.88
CA GLY A 42 11.33 2.55 7.26
C GLY A 42 10.07 2.94 8.02
N PHE A 43 8.89 2.45 7.59
CA PHE A 43 7.64 2.70 8.29
C PHE A 43 7.64 2.09 9.70
N ILE A 44 8.05 0.82 9.83
CA ILE A 44 8.11 0.13 11.14
C ILE A 44 9.04 0.88 12.09
N GLU A 45 10.23 1.27 11.63
CA GLU A 45 11.17 2.03 12.47
C GLU A 45 10.63 3.42 12.83
N GLY A 46 10.05 4.14 11.87
CA GLY A 46 9.47 5.48 12.09
C GLY A 46 8.25 5.47 13.01
N ALA A 47 7.51 4.37 13.07
CA ALA A 47 6.35 4.18 13.93
C ALA A 47 6.70 3.56 15.30
N ASN A 48 7.96 3.27 15.58
CA ASN A 48 8.41 2.67 16.83
C ASN A 48 8.34 3.67 18.01
N ARG A 49 7.15 3.83 18.57
CA ARG A 49 6.86 4.65 19.75
C ARG A 49 6.20 3.79 20.83
N PRO A 50 6.42 4.08 22.14
CA PRO A 50 5.85 3.30 23.24
C PRO A 50 4.30 3.28 23.28
N ASP A 51 3.66 4.27 22.68
CA ASP A 51 2.20 4.45 22.60
C ASP A 51 1.60 3.95 21.28
N VAL A 52 2.40 3.29 20.43
CA VAL A 52 1.97 2.75 19.14
C VAL A 52 2.07 1.24 19.13
N GLU A 53 0.96 0.59 18.80
CA GLU A 53 0.90 -0.83 18.48
C GLU A 53 0.81 -0.99 16.96
N LEU A 54 1.81 -1.66 16.38
CA LEU A 54 1.78 -2.02 14.97
C LEU A 54 0.97 -3.31 14.77
N VAL A 55 -0.09 -3.23 13.99
CA VAL A 55 -0.92 -4.38 13.62
C VAL A 55 -0.59 -4.79 12.18
N PRO A 56 0.30 -5.79 11.97
CA PRO A 56 0.61 -6.29 10.65
C PRO A 56 -0.55 -7.15 10.14
N ALA A 57 -1.20 -6.73 9.05
CA ALA A 57 -2.34 -7.44 8.48
C ALA A 57 -1.92 -8.40 7.37
N LEU A 58 -1.65 -7.88 6.18
CA LEU A 58 -1.41 -8.67 4.99
C LEU A 58 -0.58 -7.93 3.95
N GLU A 59 0.43 -8.60 3.37
CA GLU A 59 1.15 -8.16 2.18
C GLU A 59 0.99 -9.21 1.08
N ILE A 60 0.63 -8.78 -0.13
CA ILE A 60 0.53 -9.60 -1.33
C ILE A 60 1.45 -9.05 -2.40
N GLY A 61 2.27 -9.91 -3.00
CA GLY A 61 3.07 -9.62 -4.18
C GLY A 61 2.81 -10.63 -5.31
N PHE A 62 3.11 -10.27 -6.55
CA PHE A 62 2.92 -11.11 -7.72
C PHE A 62 4.26 -11.55 -8.32
N SER A 63 4.29 -12.77 -8.89
CA SER A 63 5.50 -13.37 -9.45
C SER A 63 5.82 -12.91 -10.87
N HIS A 64 4.79 -12.61 -11.67
CA HIS A 64 4.92 -12.22 -13.07
C HIS A 64 4.57 -10.74 -13.26
N GLY A 65 5.27 -10.07 -14.17
CA GLY A 65 5.04 -8.66 -14.48
C GLY A 65 3.84 -8.39 -15.40
N GLY A 66 3.08 -9.42 -15.80
CA GLY A 66 1.95 -9.28 -16.72
C GLY A 66 0.65 -8.84 -16.05
N LEU A 67 -0.38 -8.67 -16.88
CA LEU A 67 -1.71 -8.28 -16.45
C LEU A 67 -2.26 -9.24 -15.38
N ILE A 68 -2.99 -8.71 -14.42
CA ILE A 68 -3.65 -9.50 -13.38
C ILE A 68 -5.08 -9.80 -13.82
N HIS A 69 -5.48 -11.07 -13.82
CA HIS A 69 -6.86 -11.44 -14.09
C HIS A 69 -7.81 -10.87 -13.03
N ALA A 70 -8.99 -10.40 -13.47
CA ALA A 70 -9.97 -9.76 -12.60
C ALA A 70 -10.30 -10.59 -11.35
N LYS A 71 -10.52 -11.89 -11.50
CA LYS A 71 -10.85 -12.79 -10.37
C LYS A 71 -9.70 -12.96 -9.38
N VAL A 72 -8.45 -12.97 -9.86
CA VAL A 72 -7.26 -13.03 -8.99
C VAL A 72 -7.16 -11.73 -8.19
N TYR A 73 -7.30 -10.59 -8.85
CA TYR A 73 -7.32 -9.29 -8.18
C TYR A 73 -8.45 -9.19 -7.15
N GLU A 74 -9.69 -9.55 -7.52
CA GLU A 74 -10.85 -9.53 -6.61
C GLU A 74 -10.57 -10.36 -5.34
N HIS A 75 -9.97 -11.53 -5.50
CA HIS A 75 -9.63 -12.38 -4.37
C HIS A 75 -8.56 -11.73 -3.49
N CYS A 76 -7.47 -11.21 -4.07
CA CYS A 76 -6.41 -10.52 -3.34
C CYS A 76 -6.95 -9.28 -2.60
N ARG A 77 -7.77 -8.46 -3.27
CA ARG A 77 -8.44 -7.31 -2.67
C ARG A 77 -9.29 -7.73 -1.47
N SER A 78 -10.13 -8.76 -1.63
CA SER A 78 -10.97 -9.28 -0.54
C SER A 78 -10.12 -9.73 0.66
N MET A 79 -9.02 -10.44 0.42
CA MET A 79 -8.11 -10.89 1.48
C MET A 79 -7.54 -9.72 2.29
N ILE A 80 -7.11 -8.64 1.62
CA ILE A 80 -6.58 -7.44 2.31
C ILE A 80 -7.70 -6.74 3.09
N VAL A 81 -8.86 -6.55 2.47
CA VAL A 81 -10.02 -5.91 3.10
C VAL A 81 -10.50 -6.69 4.33
N ASP A 82 -10.54 -8.02 4.25
CA ASP A 82 -10.94 -8.87 5.38
C ASP A 82 -9.90 -8.82 6.50
N ALA A 83 -8.60 -8.85 6.16
CA ALA A 83 -7.53 -8.68 7.16
C ALA A 83 -7.61 -7.32 7.88
N LEU A 84 -7.97 -6.24 7.17
CA LEU A 84 -8.21 -4.92 7.78
C LEU A 84 -9.46 -4.91 8.68
N ARG A 85 -10.52 -5.63 8.31
CA ARG A 85 -11.72 -5.78 9.16
C ARG A 85 -11.42 -6.54 10.44
N GLU A 86 -10.67 -7.63 10.34
CA GLU A 86 -10.25 -8.46 11.48
C GLU A 86 -9.33 -7.70 12.44
N ALA A 87 -8.51 -6.79 11.92
CA ALA A 87 -7.57 -5.99 12.69
C ALA A 87 -8.23 -4.84 13.49
N LYS A 88 -9.53 -4.53 13.28
CA LYS A 88 -10.22 -3.45 13.98
C LYS A 88 -10.30 -3.68 15.50
N PRO A 89 -10.29 -2.60 16.32
CA PRO A 89 -10.25 -1.16 15.94
C PRO A 89 -8.85 -0.73 15.49
N LEU A 90 -8.79 0.18 14.50
CA LEU A 90 -7.56 0.78 14.00
C LEU A 90 -7.68 2.31 14.07
N ASP A 91 -6.63 2.99 14.51
CA ASP A 91 -6.58 4.46 14.54
C ASP A 91 -6.03 5.03 13.21
N GLY A 92 -5.23 4.27 12.48
CA GLY A 92 -4.70 4.66 11.18
C GLY A 92 -4.21 3.45 10.36
N VAL A 93 -3.97 3.65 9.08
CA VAL A 93 -3.48 2.60 8.16
C VAL A 93 -2.31 3.08 7.32
N TYR A 94 -1.33 2.18 7.17
CA TYR A 94 -0.25 2.31 6.21
C TYR A 94 -0.36 1.22 5.15
N PHE A 95 -0.20 1.65 3.88
CA PHE A 95 -0.10 0.76 2.73
C PHE A 95 1.30 0.85 2.08
N ALA A 96 1.82 -0.30 1.65
CA ALA A 96 2.98 -0.38 0.76
C ALA A 96 2.50 -0.81 -0.64
N PHE A 97 2.65 0.07 -1.63
CA PHE A 97 2.24 -0.13 -3.01
C PHE A 97 3.40 0.04 -3.97
N HIS A 98 3.26 -0.53 -5.16
CA HIS A 98 4.08 -0.10 -6.30
C HIS A 98 3.51 1.18 -6.93
N GLY A 99 2.23 1.23 -7.22
CA GLY A 99 1.57 2.37 -7.84
C GLY A 99 1.41 2.28 -9.36
N ALA A 100 1.75 1.13 -9.94
CA ALA A 100 1.61 0.87 -11.37
C ALA A 100 0.91 -0.49 -11.63
N MET A 101 0.01 -0.88 -10.72
CA MET A 101 -0.75 -2.11 -10.85
C MET A 101 -1.94 -1.94 -11.78
N VAL A 102 -2.08 -2.85 -12.73
CA VAL A 102 -3.24 -2.95 -13.62
C VAL A 102 -3.81 -4.37 -13.58
N ALA A 103 -5.09 -4.48 -13.33
CA ALA A 103 -5.84 -5.71 -13.51
C ALA A 103 -6.80 -5.61 -14.70
N GLU A 104 -7.38 -6.72 -15.12
CA GLU A 104 -8.40 -6.73 -16.16
C GLU A 104 -9.59 -5.84 -15.79
N THR A 105 -10.25 -5.31 -16.79
CA THR A 105 -11.49 -4.55 -16.64
C THR A 105 -12.50 -5.31 -15.74
N PRO A 106 -13.12 -4.64 -14.75
CA PRO A 106 -13.15 -3.17 -14.57
C PRO A 106 -12.01 -2.59 -13.71
N TYR A 107 -11.03 -3.37 -13.24
CA TYR A 107 -10.05 -3.02 -12.23
C TYR A 107 -8.74 -2.45 -12.80
N THR A 108 -8.82 -1.49 -13.71
CA THR A 108 -7.64 -0.86 -14.32
C THR A 108 -6.89 0.09 -13.37
N ASP A 109 -7.52 0.51 -12.29
CA ASP A 109 -6.95 1.26 -11.15
C ASP A 109 -7.00 0.38 -9.90
N ALA A 110 -6.18 -0.66 -9.87
CA ALA A 110 -6.27 -1.71 -8.86
C ALA A 110 -5.94 -1.20 -7.45
N GLU A 111 -4.94 -0.34 -7.31
CA GLU A 111 -4.54 0.24 -6.03
C GLU A 111 -5.58 1.26 -5.53
N GLY A 112 -6.09 2.12 -6.40
CA GLY A 112 -7.14 3.07 -6.07
C GLY A 112 -8.44 2.40 -5.63
N GLU A 113 -8.86 1.34 -6.31
CA GLU A 113 -10.02 0.52 -5.94
C GLU A 113 -9.86 -0.13 -4.55
N LEU A 114 -8.66 -0.65 -4.24
CA LEU A 114 -8.37 -1.21 -2.92
C LEU A 114 -8.43 -0.13 -1.83
N VAL A 115 -7.80 1.01 -2.05
CA VAL A 115 -7.76 2.11 -1.07
C VAL A 115 -9.16 2.68 -0.83
N GLN A 116 -9.97 2.82 -1.88
CA GLN A 116 -11.36 3.26 -1.74
C GLN A 116 -12.20 2.26 -0.94
N GLU A 117 -12.03 0.96 -1.17
CA GLU A 117 -12.72 -0.07 -0.39
C GLU A 117 -12.26 -0.08 1.08
N ALA A 118 -10.95 0.12 1.33
CA ALA A 118 -10.44 0.28 2.68
C ALA A 118 -11.05 1.52 3.36
N ARG A 119 -11.13 2.66 2.67
CA ARG A 119 -11.78 3.88 3.15
C ARG A 119 -13.24 3.62 3.54
N ARG A 120 -13.98 2.89 2.68
CA ARG A 120 -15.39 2.56 2.91
C ARG A 120 -15.61 1.74 4.21
N ILE A 121 -14.70 0.81 4.55
CA ILE A 121 -14.85 -0.04 5.74
C ILE A 121 -14.25 0.55 7.01
N LEU A 122 -13.28 1.46 6.88
CA LEU A 122 -12.54 2.04 8.00
C LEU A 122 -13.05 3.45 8.39
N GLY A 123 -13.81 4.10 7.50
CA GLY A 123 -14.26 5.48 7.72
C GLY A 123 -13.13 6.49 7.56
N ASP A 124 -13.16 7.58 8.30
CA ASP A 124 -12.29 8.75 8.12
C ASP A 124 -10.95 8.68 8.86
N ILE A 125 -10.51 7.47 9.28
CA ILE A 125 -9.21 7.34 9.96
C ILE A 125 -8.07 7.73 9.01
N PRO A 126 -6.96 8.27 9.53
CA PRO A 126 -5.79 8.60 8.72
C PRO A 126 -5.24 7.41 7.94
N MET A 127 -4.95 7.62 6.66
CA MET A 127 -4.29 6.63 5.82
C MET A 127 -3.10 7.26 5.09
N VAL A 128 -1.98 6.54 5.02
CA VAL A 128 -0.79 6.91 4.26
C VAL A 128 -0.34 5.74 3.38
N GLY A 129 0.36 6.02 2.28
CA GLY A 129 0.89 4.99 1.40
C GLY A 129 2.26 5.34 0.87
N THR A 130 3.17 4.36 0.78
CA THR A 130 4.43 4.49 0.05
C THR A 130 4.30 3.89 -1.34
N TYR A 131 5.00 4.49 -2.31
CA TYR A 131 4.90 4.15 -3.72
C TYR A 131 6.25 4.14 -4.39
N ASP A 132 6.41 3.28 -5.38
CA ASP A 132 7.51 3.40 -6.32
C ASP A 132 7.39 4.71 -7.13
N PHE A 133 8.50 5.19 -7.67
CA PHE A 133 8.51 6.44 -8.40
C PHE A 133 7.82 6.34 -9.79
N HIS A 134 7.57 5.12 -10.29
CA HIS A 134 6.77 4.87 -11.50
C HIS A 134 5.25 4.91 -11.24
N ALA A 135 4.84 5.25 -10.03
CA ALA A 135 3.43 5.31 -9.66
C ALA A 135 2.65 6.31 -10.52
N ILE A 136 1.47 5.89 -10.97
CA ILE A 136 0.50 6.75 -11.66
C ILE A 136 -0.69 6.94 -10.73
N MET A 137 -0.57 7.91 -9.83
CA MET A 137 -1.57 8.17 -8.80
C MET A 137 -2.91 8.54 -9.38
N SER A 138 -3.95 7.83 -9.00
CA SER A 138 -5.32 8.11 -9.38
C SER A 138 -6.01 9.13 -8.47
N ASP A 139 -7.18 9.62 -8.87
CA ASP A 139 -8.01 10.47 -8.00
C ASP A 139 -8.55 9.67 -6.80
N LEU A 140 -8.79 8.37 -6.94
CA LEU A 140 -9.24 7.52 -5.83
C LEU A 140 -8.19 7.42 -4.73
N GLU A 141 -6.92 7.29 -5.10
CA GLU A 141 -5.82 7.21 -4.15
C GLU A 141 -5.62 8.53 -3.41
N ILE A 142 -5.42 9.64 -4.15
CA ILE A 142 -5.10 10.95 -3.55
C ILE A 142 -6.23 11.53 -2.71
N GLN A 143 -7.49 11.14 -2.96
CA GLN A 143 -8.64 11.52 -2.12
C GLN A 143 -8.73 10.66 -0.85
N SER A 144 -8.08 9.51 -0.84
CA SER A 144 -8.23 8.53 0.24
C SER A 144 -7.04 8.45 1.19
N LEU A 145 -5.81 8.75 0.72
CA LEU A 145 -4.60 8.67 1.55
C LEU A 145 -3.58 9.76 1.20
N VAL A 146 -2.55 9.88 2.06
CA VAL A 146 -1.39 10.74 1.80
C VAL A 146 -0.27 9.89 1.20
N PRO A 147 0.17 10.15 -0.05
CA PRO A 147 1.18 9.33 -0.73
C PRO A 147 2.62 9.81 -0.45
N PHE A 148 3.54 8.85 -0.39
CA PHE A 148 4.99 9.04 -0.23
C PHE A 148 5.74 8.24 -1.31
N PRO A 149 5.84 8.76 -2.55
CA PRO A 149 6.57 8.07 -3.61
C PRO A 149 8.08 8.21 -3.46
N ASN A 150 8.85 7.26 -4.03
CA ASN A 150 10.27 7.45 -4.25
C ASN A 150 10.55 8.74 -5.04
N ASN A 151 11.64 9.41 -4.72
CA ASN A 151 12.10 10.62 -5.42
C ASN A 151 13.36 10.36 -6.26
N THR A 152 13.97 9.19 -6.14
CA THR A 152 15.26 8.87 -6.75
C THR A 152 15.18 7.72 -7.76
N ASN A 153 15.99 7.83 -8.81
CA ASN A 153 16.30 6.71 -9.70
C ASN A 153 17.84 6.52 -9.74
N PRO A 154 18.41 5.39 -9.27
CA PRO A 154 17.71 4.20 -8.72
C PRO A 154 16.98 4.47 -7.40
N HIS A 155 16.03 3.58 -7.05
CA HIS A 155 15.10 3.70 -5.90
C HIS A 155 15.81 3.42 -4.57
N ILE A 156 16.71 4.32 -4.15
CA ILE A 156 17.55 4.16 -2.96
C ILE A 156 16.94 4.80 -1.70
N ASP A 157 15.87 5.56 -1.85
CA ASP A 157 15.23 6.35 -0.79
C ASP A 157 13.94 5.71 -0.22
N GLY A 158 13.65 4.45 -0.56
CA GLY A 158 12.42 3.79 -0.10
C GLY A 158 12.28 3.72 1.41
N TYR A 159 13.40 3.52 2.12
CA TYR A 159 13.41 3.53 3.58
C TYR A 159 13.05 4.91 4.16
N GLU A 160 13.62 5.97 3.61
CA GLU A 160 13.35 7.35 3.99
C GLU A 160 11.88 7.73 3.73
N ARG A 161 11.29 7.24 2.61
CA ARG A 161 9.84 7.41 2.34
C ARG A 161 8.98 6.71 3.40
N GLY A 162 9.39 5.50 3.83
CA GLY A 162 8.74 4.79 4.93
C GLY A 162 8.76 5.58 6.24
N LEU A 163 9.93 6.13 6.62
CA LEU A 163 10.08 7.00 7.79
C LEU A 163 9.17 8.23 7.73
N GLU A 164 9.10 8.88 6.58
CA GLU A 164 8.25 10.06 6.38
C GLU A 164 6.76 9.73 6.45
N ALA A 165 6.35 8.61 5.86
CA ALA A 165 4.98 8.12 5.94
C ALA A 165 4.57 7.85 7.39
N ALA A 166 5.43 7.18 8.18
CA ALA A 166 5.20 6.93 9.59
C ALA A 166 5.07 8.24 10.38
N LYS A 167 6.00 9.18 10.18
CA LYS A 167 5.96 10.49 10.84
C LYS A 167 4.68 11.24 10.51
N CYS A 168 4.27 11.26 9.24
CA CYS A 168 3.04 11.92 8.81
C CYS A 168 1.82 11.29 9.48
N LEU A 169 1.70 9.96 9.44
CA LEU A 169 0.59 9.25 10.06
C LEU A 169 0.48 9.55 11.55
N LEU A 170 1.59 9.50 12.29
CA LEU A 170 1.62 9.79 13.72
C LEU A 170 1.22 11.24 14.01
N GLN A 171 1.68 12.21 13.21
CA GLN A 171 1.28 13.61 13.35
C GLN A 171 -0.21 13.84 13.06
N MET A 172 -0.79 13.07 12.12
CA MET A 172 -2.23 13.10 11.86
C MET A 172 -3.00 12.52 13.05
N LEU A 173 -2.54 11.41 13.63
CA LEU A 173 -3.13 10.79 14.82
C LEU A 173 -3.03 11.71 16.06
N ASP A 174 -1.90 12.39 16.23
CA ASP A 174 -1.69 13.38 17.30
C ASP A 174 -2.48 14.69 17.05
N GLY A 175 -3.18 14.81 15.90
CA GLY A 175 -3.95 16.02 15.53
C GLY A 175 -3.10 17.24 15.22
N THR A 176 -1.81 17.09 15.00
CA THR A 176 -0.87 18.22 14.77
C THR A 176 -0.84 18.67 13.31
N ILE A 177 -1.23 17.82 12.37
CA ILE A 177 -1.35 18.15 10.95
C ILE A 177 -2.62 17.56 10.35
N GLN A 178 -3.11 18.21 9.28
CA GLN A 178 -4.17 17.72 8.40
C GLN A 178 -3.72 17.92 6.95
N PRO A 179 -3.00 16.95 6.35
CA PRO A 179 -2.50 17.08 4.99
C PRO A 179 -3.63 17.16 3.97
N ILE A 180 -3.40 17.92 2.91
CA ILE A 180 -4.25 17.97 1.72
C ILE A 180 -3.38 17.58 0.53
N THR A 181 -3.79 16.54 -0.20
CA THR A 181 -3.09 16.07 -1.39
C THR A 181 -3.76 16.60 -2.65
N HIS A 182 -2.96 17.12 -3.57
CA HIS A 182 -3.41 17.54 -4.89
C HIS A 182 -2.56 16.88 -5.98
N ARG A 183 -3.22 16.41 -7.04
CA ARG A 183 -2.54 15.94 -8.26
C ARG A 183 -2.55 17.05 -9.31
N VAL A 184 -1.39 17.30 -9.90
CA VAL A 184 -1.25 18.18 -11.06
C VAL A 184 -0.68 17.35 -12.21
N LEU A 185 -1.37 17.35 -13.35
CA LEU A 185 -0.87 16.75 -14.59
C LEU A 185 -0.04 17.80 -15.31
N VAL A 186 1.21 17.47 -15.63
CA VAL A 186 2.16 18.31 -16.36
C VAL A 186 2.49 17.70 -17.71
#